data_249e84b8de342001ccbce64cca443d4f
#
_entry.id   249e84b8de342001ccbce64cca443d4f
#
_cell.length_a   1.000
_cell.length_b   1.000
_cell.length_c   1.000
_cell.angle_alpha   90.00
_cell.angle_beta   90.00
_cell.angle_gamma   90.00
#
_symmetry.space_group_name_H-M   'P 1'
#
loop_
_entity.id
_entity.type
_entity.pdbx_description
1 polymer ?
#
loop_
_entity_poly.entity_id
_entity_poly.type
_entity_poly.pdbx_seq_one_letter_code
_entity_poly.pdbx_strand_id
1 'polypeptide(L)'
;MKRQLFTFSFLCLLALGTRAQDTLTLEDCLKIGIENNLSLQSKRKEIQKGKYGISENRAKLLPQINGFANYNDNIDPPVSVTDGSAYGNPYNVTQTLQYNANFGLQLQIPLYNQTLYTTLSIAKTMDEMNRLSYEKAREDLILQISQMYYLGQVTAEQIILIKANITRLEELRDITQAFYDNGMAMEVDVKRVNINLENLLVQHDNAKTMLSQQLNMLKYV
;
A
#
# COMPACT_ATOMS: atom_id res chain seq x y z
N MET A 1 38.16 46.61 -12.85
CA MET A 1 37.65 45.65 -11.90
C MET A 1 36.15 45.29 -12.08
N LYS A 2 35.25 46.19 -12.50
CA LYS A 2 33.81 45.86 -12.67
C LYS A 2 33.48 44.94 -13.87
N ARG A 3 34.29 44.90 -14.92
CA ARG A 3 34.07 44.04 -16.11
C ARG A 3 34.44 42.56 -15.88
N GLN A 4 35.36 42.26 -14.99
CA GLN A 4 35.74 40.86 -14.67
C GLN A 4 34.76 40.19 -13.70
N LEU A 5 34.07 40.94 -12.85
CA LEU A 5 33.00 40.43 -11.98
C LEU A 5 31.75 40.02 -12.76
N PHE A 6 31.44 40.68 -13.87
CA PHE A 6 30.28 40.37 -14.71
C PHE A 6 30.47 39.11 -15.53
N THR A 7 31.69 38.82 -16.00
CA THR A 7 32.03 37.58 -16.74
C THR A 7 32.06 36.35 -15.82
N PHE A 8 32.47 36.52 -14.56
CA PHE A 8 32.47 35.42 -13.57
C PHE A 8 31.03 35.05 -13.10
N SER A 9 30.16 36.08 -12.96
CA SER A 9 28.75 35.86 -12.63
C SER A 9 27.96 35.15 -13.74
N PHE A 10 28.29 35.41 -15.01
CA PHE A 10 27.67 34.79 -16.18
C PHE A 10 28.09 33.30 -16.36
N LEU A 11 29.35 32.98 -15.97
CA LEU A 11 29.88 31.62 -16.03
C LEU A 11 29.26 30.70 -14.96
N CYS A 12 28.90 31.23 -13.77
CA CYS A 12 28.21 30.50 -12.72
C CYS A 12 26.73 30.17 -13.06
N LEU A 13 26.06 30.99 -13.89
CA LEU A 13 24.67 30.73 -14.31
C LEU A 13 24.55 29.58 -15.33
N LEU A 14 25.62 29.26 -16.07
CA LEU A 14 25.65 28.16 -17.05
C LEU A 14 25.85 26.78 -16.41
N ALA A 15 26.26 26.69 -15.14
CA ALA A 15 26.51 25.43 -14.44
C ALA A 15 25.23 24.82 -13.81
N LEU A 16 24.08 25.49 -13.88
CA LEU A 16 22.82 25.01 -13.25
C LEU A 16 21.90 24.24 -14.21
N GLY A 17 22.33 23.88 -15.41
CA GLY A 17 21.51 23.36 -16.49
C GLY A 17 21.66 21.87 -16.81
N THR A 18 22.57 21.12 -16.20
CA THR A 18 22.65 19.68 -16.45
C THR A 18 21.75 18.91 -15.46
N ARG A 19 20.46 18.85 -15.74
CA ARG A 19 19.66 17.73 -15.26
C ARG A 19 20.20 16.52 -16.00
N ALA A 20 21.13 15.80 -15.38
CA ALA A 20 21.38 14.42 -15.76
C ALA A 20 20.02 13.72 -15.73
N GLN A 21 19.63 13.07 -16.83
CA GLN A 21 18.54 12.11 -16.77
C GLN A 21 19.01 11.04 -15.78
N ASP A 22 18.54 11.13 -14.53
CA ASP A 22 18.75 10.10 -13.54
C ASP A 22 18.08 8.83 -14.10
N THR A 23 18.91 7.97 -14.68
CA THR A 23 18.47 6.62 -15.05
C THR A 23 18.27 5.88 -13.74
N LEU A 24 16.99 5.73 -13.34
CA LEU A 24 16.63 4.96 -12.17
C LEU A 24 17.09 3.53 -12.34
N THR A 25 17.96 3.07 -11.45
CA THR A 25 18.36 1.67 -11.37
C THR A 25 17.24 0.82 -10.74
N LEU A 26 17.30 -0.50 -10.93
CA LEU A 26 16.37 -1.40 -10.24
C LEU A 26 16.43 -1.21 -8.72
N GLU A 27 17.63 -1.02 -8.18
CA GLU A 27 17.84 -0.82 -6.74
C GLU A 27 17.15 0.46 -6.24
N ASP A 28 17.22 1.54 -6.99
CA ASP A 28 16.53 2.80 -6.67
C ASP A 28 15.01 2.60 -6.69
N CYS A 29 14.47 1.91 -7.71
CA CYS A 29 13.05 1.60 -7.80
C CYS A 29 12.57 0.75 -6.61
N LEU A 30 13.35 -0.28 -6.23
CA LEU A 30 13.04 -1.13 -5.08
C LEU A 30 13.05 -0.34 -3.77
N LYS A 31 14.05 0.51 -3.58
CA LYS A 31 14.15 1.36 -2.38
C LYS A 31 12.95 2.30 -2.26
N ILE A 32 12.65 3.03 -3.33
CA ILE A 32 11.51 3.96 -3.37
C ILE A 32 10.20 3.22 -3.12
N GLY A 33 9.98 2.06 -3.78
CA GLY A 33 8.78 1.26 -3.62
C GLY A 33 8.60 0.73 -2.20
N ILE A 34 9.65 0.16 -1.58
CA ILE A 34 9.58 -0.37 -0.22
C ILE A 34 9.33 0.74 0.82
N GLU A 35 9.88 1.93 0.62
CA GLU A 35 9.70 3.05 1.53
C GLU A 35 8.32 3.69 1.43
N ASN A 36 7.76 3.80 0.21
CA ASN A 36 6.56 4.58 -0.05
C ASN A 36 5.29 3.75 -0.25
N ASN A 37 5.38 2.45 -0.47
CA ASN A 37 4.21 1.63 -0.73
C ASN A 37 3.25 1.60 0.47
N LEU A 38 2.01 2.07 0.25
CA LEU A 38 0.98 2.22 1.29
C LEU A 38 0.53 0.87 1.87
N SER A 39 0.49 -0.18 1.04
CA SER A 39 0.12 -1.53 1.50
C SER A 39 1.14 -2.06 2.50
N LEU A 40 2.44 -1.87 2.20
CA LEU A 40 3.52 -2.27 3.09
C LEU A 40 3.55 -1.46 4.39
N GLN A 41 3.26 -0.15 4.31
CA GLN A 41 3.09 0.70 5.50
C GLN A 41 1.91 0.24 6.36
N SER A 42 0.78 -0.15 5.75
CA SER A 42 -0.37 -0.72 6.47
C SER A 42 0.02 -2.00 7.21
N LYS A 43 0.74 -2.92 6.56
CA LYS A 43 1.25 -4.15 7.20
C LYS A 43 2.20 -3.85 8.37
N ARG A 44 3.04 -2.83 8.25
CA ARG A 44 3.89 -2.37 9.37
C ARG A 44 3.05 -1.87 10.56
N LYS A 45 1.93 -1.20 10.31
CA LYS A 45 0.98 -0.78 11.36
C LYS A 45 0.24 -1.96 11.98
N GLU A 46 -0.07 -3.02 11.21
CA GLU A 46 -0.63 -4.26 11.75
C GLU A 46 0.31 -4.93 12.76
N ILE A 47 1.64 -4.94 12.50
CA ILE A 47 2.63 -5.42 13.47
C ILE A 47 2.59 -4.57 14.76
N GLN A 48 2.54 -3.24 14.65
CA GLN A 48 2.42 -2.38 15.82
C GLN A 48 1.14 -2.66 16.62
N LYS A 49 0.01 -2.84 15.93
CA LYS A 49 -1.28 -3.23 16.53
C LYS A 49 -1.17 -4.58 17.26
N GLY A 50 -0.49 -5.56 16.66
CA GLY A 50 -0.22 -6.87 17.30
C GLY A 50 0.52 -6.71 18.62
N LYS A 51 1.59 -5.90 18.66
CA LYS A 51 2.34 -5.61 19.89
C LYS A 51 1.49 -4.98 20.98
N TYR A 52 0.62 -4.01 20.61
CA TYR A 52 -0.32 -3.42 21.57
C TYR A 52 -1.38 -4.42 22.03
N GLY A 53 -1.84 -5.33 21.14
CA GLY A 53 -2.73 -6.42 21.52
C GLY A 53 -2.13 -7.38 22.54
N ILE A 54 -0.84 -7.68 22.42
CA ILE A 54 -0.12 -8.47 23.44
C ILE A 54 -0.09 -7.71 24.79
N SER A 55 0.20 -6.41 24.76
CA SER A 55 0.25 -5.57 25.96
C SER A 55 -1.12 -5.46 26.64
N GLU A 56 -2.19 -5.30 25.83
CA GLU A 56 -3.58 -5.29 26.32
C GLU A 56 -3.95 -6.60 27.02
N ASN A 57 -3.67 -7.75 26.34
CA ASN A 57 -3.98 -9.06 26.94
C ASN A 57 -3.11 -9.35 28.18
N ARG A 58 -1.89 -8.82 28.24
CA ARG A 58 -1.05 -8.88 29.45
C ARG A 58 -1.62 -8.02 30.58
N ALA A 59 -2.17 -6.84 30.25
CA ALA A 59 -2.79 -5.96 31.24
C ALA A 59 -4.01 -6.59 31.92
N LYS A 60 -4.75 -7.48 31.23
CA LYS A 60 -5.88 -8.24 31.81
C LYS A 60 -5.48 -9.21 32.92
N LEU A 61 -4.18 -9.54 33.03
CA LEU A 61 -3.63 -10.33 34.13
C LEU A 61 -3.29 -9.48 35.37
N LEU A 62 -3.32 -8.16 35.26
CA LEU A 62 -3.03 -7.23 36.37
C LEU A 62 -4.31 -6.92 37.15
N PRO A 63 -4.19 -6.44 38.42
CA PRO A 63 -5.33 -5.94 39.16
C PRO A 63 -6.04 -4.83 38.42
N GLN A 64 -7.38 -4.92 38.32
CA GLN A 64 -8.24 -3.93 37.67
C GLN A 64 -9.07 -3.22 38.72
N ILE A 65 -9.06 -1.88 38.66
CA ILE A 65 -9.88 -1.02 39.51
C ILE A 65 -10.90 -0.36 38.62
N ASN A 66 -12.19 -0.62 38.92
CA ASN A 66 -13.33 -0.03 38.21
C ASN A 66 -14.14 0.84 39.16
N GLY A 67 -14.39 2.07 38.75
CA GLY A 67 -15.36 2.95 39.43
C GLY A 67 -16.74 2.80 38.79
N PHE A 68 -17.77 2.72 39.62
CA PHE A 68 -19.15 2.70 39.14
C PHE A 68 -20.01 3.71 39.89
N ALA A 69 -20.97 4.29 39.19
CA ALA A 69 -22.01 5.14 39.72
C ALA A 69 -23.32 4.86 39.00
N ASN A 70 -24.32 4.38 39.72
CA ASN A 70 -25.64 4.09 39.19
C ASN A 70 -26.65 4.93 39.94
N TYR A 71 -27.57 5.56 39.24
CA TYR A 71 -28.73 6.25 39.78
C TYR A 71 -29.99 5.68 39.13
N ASN A 72 -30.90 5.22 39.97
CA ASN A 72 -32.20 4.68 39.55
C ASN A 72 -33.34 5.50 40.16
N ASP A 73 -34.24 5.93 39.32
CA ASP A 73 -35.53 6.51 39.70
C ASP A 73 -36.62 5.49 39.39
N ASN A 74 -37.27 4.97 40.45
CA ASN A 74 -38.38 4.03 40.35
C ASN A 74 -39.71 4.81 40.35
N ILE A 75 -40.25 5.07 39.16
CA ILE A 75 -41.51 5.83 39.01
C ILE A 75 -42.65 5.13 39.74
N ASP A 76 -42.65 3.79 39.75
CA ASP A 76 -43.62 2.97 40.53
C ASP A 76 -42.82 1.97 41.37
N PRO A 77 -42.43 2.38 42.62
CA PRO A 77 -41.60 1.52 43.45
C PRO A 77 -42.34 0.26 43.91
N PRO A 78 -41.78 -0.92 43.65
CA PRO A 78 -42.43 -2.19 44.01
C PRO A 78 -42.57 -2.32 45.52
N VAL A 79 -43.74 -2.77 45.92
CA VAL A 79 -44.05 -3.10 47.31
C VAL A 79 -43.91 -4.60 47.52
N SER A 80 -43.05 -4.99 48.46
CA SER A 80 -42.88 -6.40 48.84
C SER A 80 -43.61 -6.64 50.18
N VAL A 81 -44.50 -7.65 50.17
CA VAL A 81 -45.19 -8.09 51.37
C VAL A 81 -44.61 -9.44 51.78
N THR A 82 -44.02 -9.50 52.97
CA THR A 82 -43.40 -10.70 53.54
C THR A 82 -44.16 -11.12 54.81
N ASP A 83 -44.15 -12.41 55.13
CA ASP A 83 -44.72 -12.92 56.39
C ASP A 83 -44.02 -12.26 57.58
N GLY A 84 -44.80 -11.57 58.41
CA GLY A 84 -44.35 -10.83 59.60
C GLY A 84 -44.53 -11.58 60.89
N SER A 85 -44.97 -12.82 60.87
CA SER A 85 -45.26 -13.64 62.00
C SER A 85 -44.15 -13.74 63.05
N ALA A 86 -42.89 -13.69 62.59
CA ALA A 86 -41.71 -13.68 63.45
C ALA A 86 -41.55 -12.42 64.31
N TYR A 87 -42.26 -11.34 63.95
CA TYR A 87 -42.25 -10.05 64.66
C TYR A 87 -43.61 -9.67 65.33
N GLY A 88 -44.49 -10.66 65.39
CA GLY A 88 -45.83 -10.46 66.03
C GLY A 88 -46.86 -9.76 65.14
N ASN A 89 -46.55 -9.49 63.88
CA ASN A 89 -47.48 -8.89 62.90
C ASN A 89 -47.78 -9.94 61.79
N PRO A 90 -49.02 -10.00 61.27
CA PRO A 90 -49.35 -10.99 60.20
C PRO A 90 -48.65 -10.67 58.89
N TYR A 91 -48.23 -9.44 58.62
CA TYR A 91 -47.57 -9.01 57.40
C TYR A 91 -46.53 -7.92 57.67
N ASN A 92 -45.40 -8.03 57.00
CA ASN A 92 -44.37 -6.99 56.93
C ASN A 92 -44.38 -6.41 55.52
N VAL A 93 -44.64 -5.11 55.39
CA VAL A 93 -44.70 -4.41 54.10
C VAL A 93 -43.45 -3.58 53.95
N THR A 94 -42.62 -3.89 52.94
CA THR A 94 -41.43 -3.13 52.63
C THR A 94 -41.62 -2.48 51.26
N GLN A 95 -41.52 -1.16 51.20
CA GLN A 95 -41.56 -0.40 49.94
C GLN A 95 -40.15 -0.05 49.52
N THR A 96 -39.83 -0.28 48.25
CA THR A 96 -38.54 0.12 47.68
C THR A 96 -38.49 1.65 47.60
N LEU A 97 -37.29 2.25 47.81
CA LEU A 97 -37.13 3.70 47.70
C LEU A 97 -37.30 4.13 46.23
N GLN A 98 -37.99 5.24 46.02
CA GLN A 98 -38.17 5.84 44.71
C GLN A 98 -36.83 6.16 44.07
N TYR A 99 -35.91 6.76 44.81
CA TYR A 99 -34.59 7.12 44.35
C TYR A 99 -33.54 6.22 44.99
N ASN A 100 -32.70 5.64 44.16
CA ASN A 100 -31.57 4.81 44.60
C ASN A 100 -30.30 5.24 43.87
N ALA A 101 -29.27 5.61 44.61
CA ALA A 101 -27.96 5.96 44.10
C ALA A 101 -26.90 5.06 44.71
N ASN A 102 -26.17 4.36 43.86
CA ASN A 102 -25.05 3.49 44.26
C ASN A 102 -23.80 3.94 43.55
N PHE A 103 -22.75 4.16 44.31
CA PHE A 103 -21.42 4.44 43.78
C PHE A 103 -20.35 3.65 44.55
N GLY A 104 -19.25 3.29 43.86
CA GLY A 104 -18.20 2.55 44.55
C GLY A 104 -17.01 2.31 43.65
N LEU A 105 -16.00 1.67 44.24
CA LEU A 105 -14.82 1.17 43.58
C LEU A 105 -14.80 -0.36 43.72
N GLN A 106 -14.56 -1.05 42.61
CA GLN A 106 -14.41 -2.49 42.58
C GLN A 106 -12.98 -2.83 42.17
N LEU A 107 -12.26 -3.56 43.03
CA LEU A 107 -10.96 -4.16 42.72
C LEU A 107 -11.14 -5.61 42.32
N GLN A 108 -10.70 -5.98 41.14
CA GLN A 108 -10.70 -7.35 40.63
C GLN A 108 -9.29 -7.82 40.35
N ILE A 109 -8.89 -8.93 40.96
CA ILE A 109 -7.55 -9.54 40.78
C ILE A 109 -7.75 -10.97 40.32
N PRO A 110 -7.40 -11.31 39.04
CA PRO A 110 -7.44 -12.68 38.56
C PRO A 110 -6.25 -13.44 39.17
N LEU A 111 -6.48 -14.34 40.11
CA LEU A 111 -5.43 -15.19 40.70
C LEU A 111 -4.95 -16.27 39.73
N TYR A 112 -5.89 -16.90 39.00
CA TYR A 112 -5.61 -17.85 37.92
C TYR A 112 -6.77 -17.88 36.95
N ASN A 113 -6.46 -17.75 35.65
CA ASN A 113 -7.46 -17.90 34.60
C ASN A 113 -6.78 -18.42 33.32
N GLN A 114 -6.98 -19.73 33.04
CA GLN A 114 -6.38 -20.42 31.87
C GLN A 114 -6.74 -19.72 30.55
N THR A 115 -7.96 -19.19 30.43
CA THR A 115 -8.39 -18.50 29.22
C THR A 115 -7.53 -17.26 28.93
N LEU A 116 -7.17 -16.49 29.96
CA LEU A 116 -6.30 -15.30 29.78
C LEU A 116 -4.89 -15.69 29.32
N TYR A 117 -4.32 -16.76 29.85
CA TYR A 117 -3.01 -17.27 29.39
C TYR A 117 -3.08 -17.78 27.95
N THR A 118 -4.13 -18.52 27.59
CA THR A 118 -4.34 -18.99 26.22
C THR A 118 -4.52 -17.82 25.26
N THR A 119 -5.33 -16.81 25.63
CA THR A 119 -5.52 -15.59 24.82
C THR A 119 -4.21 -14.82 24.63
N LEU A 120 -3.35 -14.74 25.65
CA LEU A 120 -2.03 -14.13 25.53
C LEU A 120 -1.12 -14.92 24.57
N SER A 121 -1.19 -16.26 24.61
CA SER A 121 -0.46 -17.11 23.66
C SER A 121 -0.95 -16.90 22.22
N ILE A 122 -2.27 -16.85 22.02
CA ILE A 122 -2.87 -16.54 20.70
C ILE A 122 -2.41 -15.17 20.21
N ALA A 123 -2.42 -14.15 21.07
CA ALA A 123 -1.97 -12.81 20.70
C ALA A 123 -0.49 -12.77 20.24
N LYS A 124 0.39 -13.58 20.87
CA LYS A 124 1.79 -13.72 20.44
C LYS A 124 1.90 -14.38 19.07
N THR A 125 1.16 -15.46 18.85
CA THR A 125 1.12 -16.14 17.53
C THR A 125 0.57 -15.20 16.44
N MET A 126 -0.44 -14.40 16.74
CA MET A 126 -0.97 -13.39 15.81
C MET A 126 0.08 -12.31 15.48
N ASP A 127 0.89 -11.84 16.45
CA ASP A 127 1.99 -10.91 16.17
C ASP A 127 3.03 -11.53 15.22
N GLU A 128 3.35 -12.80 15.41
CA GLU A 128 4.27 -13.54 14.53
C GLU A 128 3.67 -13.70 13.12
N MET A 129 2.39 -14.04 13.00
CA MET A 129 1.68 -14.08 11.72
C MET A 129 1.68 -12.71 11.01
N ASN A 130 1.50 -11.62 11.74
CA ASN A 130 1.56 -10.27 11.18
C ASN A 130 2.96 -9.95 10.64
N ARG A 131 4.02 -10.38 11.33
CA ARG A 131 5.41 -10.21 10.86
C ARG A 131 5.67 -11.00 9.58
N LEU A 132 5.28 -12.28 9.55
CA LEU A 132 5.41 -13.11 8.36
C LEU A 132 4.60 -12.56 7.18
N SER A 133 3.39 -12.05 7.45
CA SER A 133 2.55 -11.38 6.43
C SER A 133 3.21 -10.12 5.87
N TYR A 134 3.92 -9.35 6.70
CA TYR A 134 4.70 -8.20 6.24
C TYR A 134 5.88 -8.63 5.37
N GLU A 135 6.67 -9.61 5.79
CA GLU A 135 7.81 -10.11 4.99
C GLU A 135 7.34 -10.67 3.65
N LYS A 136 6.28 -11.46 3.65
CA LYS A 136 5.67 -11.94 2.40
C LYS A 136 5.25 -10.78 1.48
N ALA A 137 4.53 -9.79 2.02
CA ALA A 137 4.09 -8.64 1.22
C ALA A 137 5.28 -7.84 0.67
N ARG A 138 6.40 -7.78 1.41
CA ARG A 138 7.64 -7.14 0.97
C ARG A 138 8.29 -7.91 -0.17
N GLU A 139 8.35 -9.24 -0.08
CA GLU A 139 8.89 -10.10 -1.14
C GLU A 139 8.04 -10.03 -2.41
N ASP A 140 6.70 -10.08 -2.26
CA ASP A 140 5.76 -9.94 -3.37
C ASP A 140 5.94 -8.58 -4.08
N LEU A 141 6.13 -7.50 -3.32
CA LEU A 141 6.40 -6.16 -3.85
C LEU A 141 7.73 -6.10 -4.62
N ILE A 142 8.80 -6.68 -4.08
CA ILE A 142 10.11 -6.76 -4.74
C ILE A 142 9.98 -7.50 -6.07
N LEU A 143 9.27 -8.62 -6.08
CA LEU A 143 9.03 -9.40 -7.29
C LEU A 143 8.26 -8.59 -8.33
N GLN A 144 7.18 -7.91 -7.92
CA GLN A 144 6.34 -7.10 -8.79
C GLN A 144 7.12 -5.94 -9.41
N ILE A 145 7.89 -5.18 -8.63
CA ILE A 145 8.73 -4.09 -9.13
C ILE A 145 9.77 -4.62 -10.10
N SER A 146 10.45 -5.72 -9.76
CA SER A 146 11.47 -6.31 -10.61
C SER A 146 10.90 -6.77 -11.96
N GLN A 147 9.74 -7.43 -11.96
CA GLN A 147 9.06 -7.85 -13.18
C GLN A 147 8.69 -6.65 -14.06
N MET A 148 8.12 -5.59 -13.48
CA MET A 148 7.75 -4.39 -14.23
C MET A 148 8.98 -3.66 -14.80
N TYR A 149 10.06 -3.58 -14.02
CA TYR A 149 11.30 -2.94 -14.44
C TYR A 149 11.92 -3.66 -15.66
N TYR A 150 12.08 -4.99 -15.58
CA TYR A 150 12.64 -5.76 -16.68
C TYR A 150 11.71 -5.82 -17.90
N LEU A 151 10.39 -5.86 -17.69
CA LEU A 151 9.43 -5.77 -18.79
C LEU A 151 9.55 -4.42 -19.53
N GLY A 152 9.69 -3.33 -18.80
CA GLY A 152 9.95 -2.00 -19.38
C GLY A 152 11.27 -1.96 -20.16
N GLN A 153 12.34 -2.55 -19.63
CA GLN A 153 13.63 -2.64 -20.28
C GLN A 153 13.55 -3.44 -21.59
N VAL A 154 12.91 -4.61 -21.58
CA VAL A 154 12.70 -5.44 -22.77
C VAL A 154 11.91 -4.68 -23.84
N THR A 155 10.86 -3.97 -23.44
CA THR A 155 10.05 -3.18 -24.39
C THR A 155 10.86 -2.01 -24.97
N ALA A 156 11.72 -1.36 -24.18
CA ALA A 156 12.61 -0.30 -24.66
C ALA A 156 13.60 -0.83 -25.71
N GLU A 157 14.23 -1.98 -25.46
CA GLU A 157 15.10 -2.65 -26.44
C GLU A 157 14.35 -3.06 -27.72
N GLN A 158 13.10 -3.55 -27.57
CA GLN A 158 12.26 -3.87 -28.73
C GLN A 158 11.98 -2.65 -29.61
N ILE A 159 11.75 -1.47 -29.02
CA ILE A 159 11.57 -0.21 -29.77
C ILE A 159 12.82 0.12 -30.58
N ILE A 160 14.03 -0.06 -30.02
CA ILE A 160 15.30 0.17 -30.70
C ILE A 160 15.42 -0.77 -31.91
N LEU A 161 15.10 -2.06 -31.74
CA LEU A 161 15.14 -3.05 -32.83
C LEU A 161 14.12 -2.73 -33.94
N ILE A 162 12.88 -2.37 -33.58
CA ILE A 162 11.86 -1.98 -34.54
C ILE A 162 12.33 -0.75 -35.34
N LYS A 163 12.90 0.26 -34.66
CA LYS A 163 13.43 1.46 -35.31
C LYS A 163 14.56 1.13 -36.31
N ALA A 164 15.48 0.24 -35.95
CA ALA A 164 16.51 -0.21 -36.88
C ALA A 164 15.93 -0.93 -38.11
N ASN A 165 14.85 -1.73 -37.93
CA ASN A 165 14.17 -2.38 -39.05
C ASN A 165 13.41 -1.39 -39.94
N ILE A 166 12.81 -0.34 -39.36
CA ILE A 166 12.18 0.75 -40.12
C ILE A 166 13.22 1.39 -41.03
N THR A 167 14.40 1.80 -40.51
CA THR A 167 15.47 2.41 -41.34
C THR A 167 15.87 1.52 -42.50
N ARG A 168 16.00 0.21 -42.25
CA ARG A 168 16.33 -0.75 -43.35
C ARG A 168 15.21 -0.86 -44.38
N LEU A 169 13.94 -0.81 -43.97
CA LEU A 169 12.81 -0.83 -44.92
C LEU A 169 12.68 0.47 -45.67
N GLU A 170 13.02 1.60 -45.08
CA GLU A 170 13.08 2.90 -45.75
C GLU A 170 14.14 2.88 -46.86
N GLU A 171 15.34 2.36 -46.59
CA GLU A 171 16.38 2.18 -47.60
C GLU A 171 15.92 1.21 -48.73
N LEU A 172 15.28 0.08 -48.34
CA LEU A 172 14.76 -0.89 -49.33
C LEU A 172 13.63 -0.27 -50.20
N ARG A 173 12.75 0.55 -49.60
CA ARG A 173 11.73 1.28 -50.33
C ARG A 173 12.35 2.19 -51.38
N ASP A 174 13.38 2.96 -51.01
CA ASP A 174 14.02 3.91 -51.92
C ASP A 174 14.71 3.19 -53.08
N ILE A 175 15.38 2.06 -52.81
CA ILE A 175 15.99 1.20 -53.86
C ILE A 175 14.90 0.60 -54.76
N THR A 176 13.83 0.05 -54.19
CA THR A 176 12.74 -0.57 -54.96
C THR A 176 12.01 0.47 -55.82
N GLN A 177 11.81 1.69 -55.30
CA GLN A 177 11.25 2.81 -56.06
C GLN A 177 12.16 3.18 -57.22
N ALA A 178 13.47 3.31 -57.04
CA ALA A 178 14.42 3.61 -58.11
C ALA A 178 14.42 2.53 -59.21
N PHE A 179 14.29 1.24 -58.82
CA PHE A 179 14.15 0.15 -59.82
C PHE A 179 12.83 0.25 -60.58
N TYR A 180 11.73 0.58 -59.92
CA TYR A 180 10.45 0.79 -60.60
C TYR A 180 10.52 1.94 -61.59
N ASP A 181 11.10 3.08 -61.20
CA ASP A 181 11.24 4.27 -62.05
C ASP A 181 12.10 3.98 -63.32
N ASN A 182 13.00 3.02 -63.21
CA ASN A 182 13.82 2.54 -64.36
C ASN A 182 13.22 1.34 -65.10
N GLY A 183 12.00 0.91 -64.78
CA GLY A 183 11.29 -0.19 -65.44
C GLY A 183 11.85 -1.60 -65.07
N MET A 184 12.64 -1.71 -63.98
CA MET A 184 13.26 -2.95 -63.52
C MET A 184 12.50 -3.63 -62.38
N ALA A 185 11.47 -3.02 -61.82
CA ALA A 185 10.62 -3.58 -60.78
C ALA A 185 9.13 -3.32 -61.12
N MET A 186 8.20 -4.08 -60.48
CA MET A 186 6.76 -3.89 -60.64
C MET A 186 6.21 -2.95 -59.58
N GLU A 187 5.16 -2.24 -59.89
CA GLU A 187 4.43 -1.36 -58.95
C GLU A 187 3.99 -2.13 -57.65
N VAL A 188 3.64 -3.39 -57.80
CA VAL A 188 3.22 -4.25 -56.71
C VAL A 188 4.35 -4.47 -55.67
N ASP A 189 5.61 -4.47 -56.10
CA ASP A 189 6.78 -4.66 -55.22
C ASP A 189 6.98 -3.41 -54.33
N VAL A 190 6.88 -2.22 -54.95
CA VAL A 190 6.90 -0.94 -54.22
C VAL A 190 5.77 -0.88 -53.20
N LYS A 191 4.53 -1.21 -53.59
CA LYS A 191 3.36 -1.24 -52.69
C LYS A 191 3.56 -2.20 -51.54
N ARG A 192 4.14 -3.38 -51.79
CA ARG A 192 4.45 -4.38 -50.74
C ARG A 192 5.45 -3.86 -49.70
N VAL A 193 6.49 -3.20 -50.13
CA VAL A 193 7.49 -2.60 -49.23
C VAL A 193 6.85 -1.48 -48.41
N ASN A 194 6.03 -0.61 -49.02
CA ASN A 194 5.32 0.44 -48.34
C ASN A 194 4.37 -0.11 -47.27
N ILE A 195 3.59 -1.14 -47.58
CA ILE A 195 2.68 -1.77 -46.59
C ILE A 195 3.47 -2.35 -45.40
N ASN A 196 4.62 -2.97 -45.67
CA ASN A 196 5.47 -3.51 -44.63
C ASN A 196 6.08 -2.40 -43.75
N LEU A 197 6.47 -1.28 -44.34
CA LEU A 197 6.94 -0.09 -43.62
C LEU A 197 5.84 0.48 -42.72
N GLU A 198 4.64 0.69 -43.23
CA GLU A 198 3.49 1.17 -42.46
C GLU A 198 3.17 0.24 -41.29
N ASN A 199 3.21 -1.08 -41.50
CA ASN A 199 2.99 -2.06 -40.45
C ASN A 199 4.06 -1.94 -39.33
N LEU A 200 5.34 -1.71 -39.67
CA LEU A 200 6.39 -1.50 -38.68
C LEU A 200 6.24 -0.17 -37.93
N LEU A 201 5.80 0.89 -38.61
CA LEU A 201 5.52 2.19 -37.97
C LEU A 201 4.41 2.03 -36.91
N VAL A 202 3.32 1.33 -37.26
CA VAL A 202 2.25 1.02 -36.32
C VAL A 202 2.76 0.17 -35.12
N GLN A 203 3.59 -0.85 -35.40
CA GLN A 203 4.18 -1.65 -34.33
C GLN A 203 5.08 -0.81 -33.39
N HIS A 204 5.86 0.11 -33.95
CA HIS A 204 6.70 1.03 -33.19
C HIS A 204 5.87 1.91 -32.25
N ASP A 205 4.77 2.49 -32.76
CA ASP A 205 3.90 3.37 -31.96
C ASP A 205 3.13 2.59 -30.87
N ASN A 206 2.73 1.35 -31.17
CA ASN A 206 2.14 0.45 -30.19
C ASN A 206 3.16 0.10 -29.08
N ALA A 207 4.40 -0.19 -29.43
CA ALA A 207 5.45 -0.49 -28.45
C ALA A 207 5.77 0.73 -27.57
N LYS A 208 5.80 1.95 -28.11
CA LYS A 208 5.93 3.19 -27.33
C LYS A 208 4.80 3.38 -26.35
N THR A 209 3.57 3.15 -26.79
CA THR A 209 2.38 3.25 -25.95
C THR A 209 2.46 2.22 -24.81
N MET A 210 2.84 0.98 -25.10
CA MET A 210 3.03 -0.08 -24.14
C MET A 210 4.11 0.28 -23.11
N LEU A 211 5.25 0.81 -23.54
CA LEU A 211 6.32 1.28 -22.63
C LEU A 211 5.80 2.38 -21.68
N SER A 212 5.06 3.34 -22.22
CA SER A 212 4.47 4.41 -21.41
C SER A 212 3.50 3.87 -20.34
N GLN A 213 2.67 2.89 -20.70
CA GLN A 213 1.78 2.22 -19.76
C GLN A 213 2.55 1.46 -18.68
N GLN A 214 3.60 0.71 -19.05
CA GLN A 214 4.45 -0.03 -18.11
C GLN A 214 5.16 0.89 -17.13
N LEU A 215 5.70 2.02 -17.60
CA LEU A 215 6.33 3.03 -16.74
C LEU A 215 5.32 3.70 -15.79
N ASN A 216 4.09 3.92 -16.24
CA ASN A 216 3.04 4.44 -15.37
C ASN A 216 2.61 3.41 -14.31
N MET A 217 2.53 2.13 -14.68
CA MET A 217 2.29 1.06 -13.70
C MET A 217 3.41 0.96 -12.66
N LEU A 218 4.67 1.07 -13.09
CA LEU A 218 5.83 1.07 -12.19
C LEU A 218 5.81 2.26 -11.21
N LYS A 219 5.31 3.42 -11.63
CA LYS A 219 5.15 4.60 -10.75
C LYS A 219 4.03 4.44 -9.74
N TYR A 220 3.03 3.61 -10.05
CA TYR A 220 1.87 3.40 -9.18
C TYR A 220 2.12 2.36 -8.08
N VAL A 221 3.03 1.45 -8.28
CA VAL A 221 3.42 0.39 -7.33
C VAL A 221 4.34 0.94 -6.24
#